data_e2a9840c4d8bce1fe64d1300795a50e0
#
_entry.id   e2a9840c4d8bce1fe64d1300795a50e0
#
_cell.length_a   1.000
_cell.length_b   1.000
_cell.length_c   1.000
_cell.angle_alpha   90.00
_cell.angle_beta   90.00
_cell.angle_gamma   90.00
#
_symmetry.space_group_name_H-M   'P 1'
#
loop_
_entity.id
_entity.type
_entity.pdbx_description
1 polymer ?
#
loop_
_entity_poly.entity_id
_entity_poly.type
_entity_poly.pdbx_seq_one_letter_code
_entity_poly.pdbx_strand_id
1 'polypeptide(L)'
;MKRLGWIALTLVFLVLGSLLVAWPDLRELRHGKNWNVTRVEGASGELAGVVVSVDQARVLVLPELPDRAALYLRMSLQGDGQKMRDWLACDLGLTDDQGRVWRPLSNIVGLQIIDALGDEGDTDNSCDQSRILAPEDGSPSMSVQAFLVPVDVLDNLRLRISGMTTRPDALSLPIRPVLRPPPG
;
A
#
# COMPACT_ATOMS: atom_id res chain seq x y z
N MET A 1 3.39 45.21 -38.38
CA MET A 1 2.28 44.36 -37.96
C MET A 1 2.42 42.88 -38.40
N LYS A 2 2.89 42.52 -39.58
CA LYS A 2 3.03 41.12 -40.03
C LYS A 2 4.02 40.25 -39.21
N ARG A 3 5.14 40.84 -38.71
CA ARG A 3 6.15 40.11 -37.93
C ARG A 3 5.64 39.67 -36.55
N LEU A 4 4.84 40.48 -35.87
CA LEU A 4 4.22 40.17 -34.59
C LEU A 4 3.21 38.98 -34.70
N GLY A 5 2.46 38.89 -35.82
CA GLY A 5 1.55 37.79 -36.07
C GLY A 5 2.28 36.46 -36.22
N TRP A 6 3.43 36.43 -36.90
CA TRP A 6 4.24 35.23 -37.04
C TRP A 6 4.85 34.75 -35.72
N ILE A 7 5.32 35.68 -34.88
CA ILE A 7 5.85 35.38 -33.55
C ILE A 7 4.74 34.76 -32.66
N ALA A 8 3.54 35.37 -32.66
CA ALA A 8 2.41 34.87 -31.91
C ALA A 8 2.00 33.46 -32.39
N LEU A 9 1.96 33.21 -33.69
CA LEU A 9 1.65 31.91 -34.25
C LEU A 9 2.69 30.83 -33.84
N THR A 10 3.97 31.17 -33.91
CA THR A 10 5.04 30.27 -33.49
C THR A 10 4.94 29.90 -31.99
N LEU A 11 4.64 30.88 -31.13
CA LEU A 11 4.43 30.66 -29.71
C LEU A 11 3.24 29.72 -29.44
N VAL A 12 2.14 29.89 -30.16
CA VAL A 12 0.96 29.01 -30.04
C VAL A 12 1.31 27.57 -30.43
N PHE A 13 2.01 27.39 -31.56
CA PHE A 13 2.44 26.02 -31.95
C PHE A 13 3.45 25.40 -31.00
N LEU A 14 4.34 26.21 -30.41
CA LEU A 14 5.30 25.74 -29.41
C LEU A 14 4.59 25.27 -28.13
N VAL A 15 3.61 26.04 -27.66
CA VAL A 15 2.80 25.66 -26.48
C VAL A 15 1.95 24.41 -26.77
N LEU A 16 1.27 24.37 -27.91
CA LEU A 16 0.46 23.20 -28.30
C LEU A 16 1.33 21.96 -28.49
N GLY A 17 2.48 22.06 -29.13
CA GLY A 17 3.41 20.97 -29.30
C GLY A 17 3.95 20.46 -27.97
N SER A 18 4.33 21.36 -27.05
CA SER A 18 4.77 21.00 -25.71
C SER A 18 3.68 20.30 -24.89
N LEU A 19 2.43 20.77 -25.00
CA LEU A 19 1.28 20.13 -24.32
C LEU A 19 1.00 18.73 -24.88
N LEU A 20 1.09 18.54 -26.19
CA LEU A 20 0.88 17.23 -26.82
C LEU A 20 1.95 16.21 -26.42
N VAL A 21 3.21 16.65 -26.33
CA VAL A 21 4.33 15.77 -25.91
C VAL A 21 4.27 15.49 -24.39
N ALA A 22 3.94 16.50 -23.57
CA ALA A 22 3.87 16.33 -22.11
C ALA A 22 2.61 15.61 -21.62
N TRP A 23 1.59 15.46 -22.46
CA TRP A 23 0.30 14.86 -22.07
C TRP A 23 0.42 13.38 -21.64
N PRO A 24 1.18 12.51 -22.35
CA PRO A 24 1.44 11.14 -21.91
C PRO A 24 2.16 11.09 -20.55
N ASP A 25 3.20 11.93 -20.38
CA ASP A 25 4.00 11.98 -19.15
C ASP A 25 3.17 12.45 -17.94
N LEU A 26 2.30 13.43 -18.15
CA LEU A 26 1.33 13.89 -17.14
C LEU A 26 0.32 12.81 -16.76
N ARG A 27 -0.09 12.01 -17.73
CA ARG A 27 -0.97 10.86 -17.50
C ARG A 27 -0.26 9.78 -16.71
N GLU A 28 0.98 9.47 -17.06
CA GLU A 28 1.82 8.49 -16.36
C GLU A 28 2.14 8.92 -14.92
N LEU A 29 2.43 10.21 -14.69
CA LEU A 29 2.56 10.79 -13.35
C LEU A 29 1.28 10.66 -12.51
N ARG A 30 0.12 10.77 -13.11
CA ARG A 30 -1.16 10.55 -12.44
C ARG A 30 -1.38 9.08 -12.07
N HIS A 31 -0.99 8.15 -12.94
CA HIS A 31 -1.08 6.72 -12.68
C HIS A 31 0.06 6.19 -11.79
N GLY A 32 1.17 6.92 -11.68
CA GLY A 32 2.31 6.56 -10.83
C GLY A 32 2.09 6.71 -9.33
N LYS A 33 1.01 7.42 -8.89
CA LYS A 33 0.74 7.71 -7.48
C LYS A 33 -0.71 7.42 -7.11
N ASN A 34 -0.93 7.09 -5.83
CA ASN A 34 -2.26 6.92 -5.25
C ASN A 34 -2.80 8.30 -4.84
N TRP A 35 -3.56 8.95 -5.72
CA TRP A 35 -4.13 10.27 -5.47
C TRP A 35 -5.51 10.21 -4.83
N ASN A 36 -6.27 9.15 -5.10
CA ASN A 36 -7.63 8.99 -4.65
C ASN A 36 -7.68 7.88 -3.57
N VAL A 37 -7.50 8.29 -2.32
CA VAL A 37 -7.46 7.35 -1.19
C VAL A 37 -8.82 7.30 -0.51
N THR A 38 -9.52 6.18 -0.66
CA THR A 38 -10.77 5.91 0.05
C THR A 38 -10.45 5.48 1.48
N ARG A 39 -10.80 6.32 2.46
CA ARG A 39 -10.67 6.00 3.88
C ARG A 39 -11.88 5.21 4.35
N VAL A 40 -11.63 4.08 4.99
CA VAL A 40 -12.64 3.23 5.62
C VAL A 40 -12.41 3.23 7.13
N GLU A 41 -13.48 3.26 7.91
CA GLU A 41 -13.40 3.23 9.38
C GLU A 41 -13.46 1.80 9.94
N GLY A 42 -13.91 0.84 9.14
CA GLY A 42 -13.93 -0.60 9.47
C GLY A 42 -12.58 -1.28 9.20
N ALA A 43 -12.45 -2.52 9.69
CA ALA A 43 -11.28 -3.35 9.46
C ALA A 43 -11.21 -3.90 8.01
N SER A 44 -12.25 -3.72 7.20
CA SER A 44 -12.32 -4.19 5.81
C SER A 44 -12.86 -3.13 4.88
N GLY A 45 -12.48 -3.21 3.61
CA GLY A 45 -12.97 -2.34 2.55
C GLY A 45 -12.75 -2.99 1.18
N GLU A 46 -13.44 -2.47 0.17
CA GLU A 46 -13.39 -3.00 -1.19
C GLU A 46 -12.68 -2.03 -2.14
N LEU A 47 -11.81 -2.56 -2.99
CA LEU A 47 -11.14 -1.84 -4.06
C LEU A 47 -11.14 -2.69 -5.34
N ALA A 48 -11.76 -2.19 -6.39
CA ALA A 48 -11.83 -2.85 -7.70
C ALA A 48 -12.33 -4.31 -7.64
N GLY A 49 -13.32 -4.59 -6.78
CA GLY A 49 -13.92 -5.91 -6.62
C GLY A 49 -13.09 -6.89 -5.79
N VAL A 50 -12.05 -6.39 -5.08
CA VAL A 50 -11.28 -7.16 -4.08
C VAL A 50 -11.54 -6.56 -2.71
N VAL A 51 -12.01 -7.37 -1.78
CA VAL A 51 -12.18 -7.02 -0.38
C VAL A 51 -10.85 -7.23 0.32
N VAL A 52 -10.35 -6.20 0.97
CA VAL A 52 -9.15 -6.23 1.81
C VAL A 52 -9.59 -6.13 3.26
N SER A 53 -9.11 -7.03 4.11
CA SER A 53 -9.39 -7.01 5.54
C SER A 53 -8.10 -7.02 6.35
N VAL A 54 -8.05 -6.22 7.40
CA VAL A 54 -7.00 -6.29 8.41
C VAL A 54 -7.46 -7.27 9.47
N ASP A 55 -6.84 -8.46 9.51
CA ASP A 55 -7.25 -9.54 10.41
C ASP A 55 -6.56 -9.42 11.75
N GLN A 56 -5.29 -9.05 11.76
CA GLN A 56 -4.50 -8.97 12.97
C GLN A 56 -3.33 -7.99 12.82
N ALA A 57 -3.08 -7.21 13.86
CA ALA A 57 -1.88 -6.42 14.00
C ALA A 57 -1.29 -6.60 15.41
N ARG A 58 -0.01 -6.91 15.49
CA ARG A 58 0.73 -7.07 16.75
C ARG A 58 1.96 -6.21 16.72
N VAL A 59 2.34 -5.69 17.87
CA VAL A 59 3.49 -4.80 17.98
C VAL A 59 4.33 -5.16 19.19
N LEU A 60 5.64 -5.08 19.00
CA LEU A 60 6.67 -5.22 20.05
C LEU A 60 7.56 -3.98 20.02
N VAL A 61 7.62 -3.25 21.12
CA VAL A 61 8.61 -2.16 21.29
C VAL A 61 9.98 -2.80 21.47
N LEU A 62 10.97 -2.34 20.70
CA LEU A 62 12.31 -2.91 20.72
C LEU A 62 13.05 -2.44 21.97
N PRO A 63 13.55 -3.36 22.84
CA PRO A 63 14.24 -2.95 24.08
C PRO A 63 15.48 -2.09 23.85
N GLU A 64 16.21 -2.36 22.75
CA GLU A 64 17.44 -1.64 22.38
C GLU A 64 17.15 -0.30 21.67
N LEU A 65 15.95 -0.13 21.15
CA LEU A 65 15.49 1.06 20.41
C LEU A 65 14.07 1.42 20.86
N PRO A 66 13.92 2.03 22.06
CA PRO A 66 12.61 2.24 22.68
C PRO A 66 11.71 3.23 21.92
N ASP A 67 12.25 3.97 20.96
CA ASP A 67 11.52 4.83 20.03
C ASP A 67 10.99 4.07 18.80
N ARG A 68 11.31 2.77 18.67
CA ARG A 68 10.94 1.92 17.54
C ARG A 68 10.14 0.71 17.97
N ALA A 69 9.24 0.31 17.11
CA ALA A 69 8.43 -0.88 17.30
C ALA A 69 8.46 -1.75 16.03
N ALA A 70 8.65 -3.05 16.25
CA ALA A 70 8.42 -4.07 15.26
C ALA A 70 6.92 -4.32 15.17
N LEU A 71 6.34 -4.27 13.99
CA LEU A 71 4.92 -4.47 13.76
C LEU A 71 4.72 -5.62 12.78
N TYR A 72 3.93 -6.59 13.21
CA TYR A 72 3.38 -7.68 12.41
C TYR A 72 1.97 -7.33 11.97
N LEU A 73 1.66 -7.54 10.70
CA LEU A 73 0.35 -7.31 10.12
C LEU A 73 -0.08 -8.53 9.31
N ARG A 74 -1.22 -9.12 9.68
CA ARG A 74 -1.92 -10.12 8.88
C ARG A 74 -3.16 -9.50 8.27
N MET A 75 -3.29 -9.68 6.97
CA MET A 75 -4.44 -9.22 6.20
C MET A 75 -4.91 -10.31 5.25
N SER A 76 -6.15 -10.25 4.85
CA SER A 76 -6.73 -11.11 3.83
C SER A 76 -7.20 -10.31 2.62
N LEU A 77 -7.07 -10.94 1.46
CA LEU A 77 -7.56 -10.48 0.18
C LEU A 77 -8.62 -11.46 -0.29
N GLN A 78 -9.82 -11.00 -0.56
CA GLN A 78 -10.92 -11.84 -1.00
C GLN A 78 -11.57 -11.25 -2.24
N GLY A 79 -11.76 -12.08 -3.25
CA GLY A 79 -12.39 -11.66 -4.51
C GLY A 79 -12.29 -12.75 -5.56
N ASP A 80 -12.83 -12.46 -6.73
CA ASP A 80 -12.60 -13.30 -7.91
C ASP A 80 -11.10 -13.39 -8.20
N GLY A 81 -10.59 -14.61 -8.38
CA GLY A 81 -9.16 -14.85 -8.60
C GLY A 81 -8.61 -14.08 -9.82
N GLN A 82 -9.43 -13.85 -10.85
CA GLN A 82 -9.02 -13.04 -11.99
C GLN A 82 -8.86 -11.57 -11.60
N LYS A 83 -9.82 -11.00 -10.87
CA LYS A 83 -9.74 -9.61 -10.39
C LYS A 83 -8.52 -9.38 -9.49
N MET A 84 -8.18 -10.37 -8.64
CA MET A 84 -6.99 -10.31 -7.81
C MET A 84 -5.72 -10.33 -8.67
N ARG A 85 -5.64 -11.19 -9.68
CA ARG A 85 -4.51 -11.20 -10.63
C ARG A 85 -4.40 -9.91 -11.45
N ASP A 86 -5.52 -9.29 -11.78
CA ASP A 86 -5.58 -8.05 -12.55
C ASP A 86 -4.95 -6.85 -11.81
N TRP A 87 -4.74 -6.93 -10.50
CA TRP A 87 -4.00 -5.90 -9.76
C TRP A 87 -2.53 -5.77 -10.21
N LEU A 88 -1.98 -6.75 -10.92
CA LEU A 88 -0.60 -6.91 -11.44
C LEU A 88 0.47 -6.89 -10.35
N ALA A 89 0.47 -5.91 -9.46
CA ALA A 89 1.36 -5.81 -8.31
C ALA A 89 0.67 -5.07 -7.17
N CYS A 90 0.95 -5.47 -5.94
CA CYS A 90 0.49 -4.77 -4.75
C CYS A 90 1.41 -3.59 -4.42
N ASP A 91 0.82 -2.42 -4.19
CA ASP A 91 1.50 -1.30 -3.56
C ASP A 91 0.88 -1.07 -2.18
N LEU A 92 1.59 -1.51 -1.15
CA LEU A 92 1.11 -1.38 0.23
C LEU A 92 2.15 -0.71 1.12
N GLY A 93 1.65 -0.09 2.17
CA GLY A 93 2.46 0.56 3.20
C GLY A 93 1.60 1.03 4.35
N LEU A 94 2.23 1.27 5.48
CA LEU A 94 1.58 1.95 6.59
C LEU A 94 1.71 3.46 6.42
N THR A 95 0.68 4.18 6.82
CA THR A 95 0.65 5.65 6.80
C THR A 95 0.13 6.17 8.12
N ASP A 96 0.53 7.38 8.49
CA ASP A 96 -0.05 8.13 9.60
C ASP A 96 -0.83 9.37 9.11
N ASP A 97 -1.33 10.14 10.06
CA ASP A 97 -2.07 11.38 9.78
C ASP A 97 -1.19 12.50 9.22
N GLN A 98 0.13 12.40 9.35
CA GLN A 98 1.09 13.35 8.78
C GLN A 98 1.51 12.97 7.36
N GLY A 99 1.02 11.84 6.84
CA GLY A 99 1.34 11.34 5.50
C GLY A 99 2.71 10.67 5.40
N ARG A 100 3.37 10.35 6.54
CA ARG A 100 4.58 9.52 6.54
C ARG A 100 4.23 8.11 6.08
N VAL A 101 5.15 7.44 5.42
CA VAL A 101 4.90 6.11 4.83
C VAL A 101 6.00 5.14 5.25
N TRP A 102 5.61 3.98 5.74
CA TRP A 102 6.49 2.85 6.04
C TRP A 102 6.19 1.70 5.10
N ARG A 103 7.23 1.19 4.47
CA ARG A 103 7.15 0.05 3.56
C ARG A 103 7.37 -1.25 4.32
N PRO A 104 6.82 -2.39 3.83
CA PRO A 104 7.11 -3.69 4.39
C PRO A 104 8.60 -4.01 4.35
N LEU A 105 9.06 -4.75 5.34
CA LEU A 105 10.40 -5.29 5.38
C LEU A 105 10.42 -6.61 4.61
N SER A 106 11.12 -6.64 3.48
CA SER A 106 11.27 -7.83 2.62
C SER A 106 12.63 -8.52 2.80
N ASN A 107 13.17 -8.52 4.02
CA ASN A 107 14.49 -9.06 4.33
C ASN A 107 14.42 -9.98 5.55
N ILE A 108 15.57 -10.50 5.99
CA ILE A 108 15.68 -11.39 7.14
C ILE A 108 15.11 -10.80 8.44
N VAL A 109 15.16 -9.47 8.59
CA VAL A 109 14.57 -8.78 9.76
C VAL A 109 13.05 -8.88 9.73
N GLY A 110 12.44 -8.76 8.56
CA GLY A 110 11.01 -8.96 8.38
C GLY A 110 10.59 -10.38 8.77
N LEU A 111 11.32 -11.39 8.32
CA LEU A 111 11.07 -12.80 8.70
C LEU A 111 11.18 -13.01 10.21
N GLN A 112 12.18 -12.44 10.87
CA GLN A 112 12.34 -12.53 12.32
C GLN A 112 11.19 -11.88 13.08
N ILE A 113 10.63 -10.78 12.56
CA ILE A 113 9.45 -10.14 13.16
C ILE A 113 8.22 -11.03 12.98
N ILE A 114 8.03 -11.64 11.83
CA ILE A 114 6.92 -12.55 11.55
C ILE A 114 7.01 -13.76 12.47
N ASP A 115 8.19 -14.35 12.62
CA ASP A 115 8.43 -15.50 13.48
C ASP A 115 8.19 -15.18 14.98
N ALA A 116 8.59 -13.98 15.42
CA ALA A 116 8.44 -13.55 16.80
C ALA A 116 7.01 -13.12 17.19
N LEU A 117 6.26 -12.56 16.25
CA LEU A 117 4.95 -11.93 16.51
C LEU A 117 3.79 -12.64 15.82
N GLY A 118 4.05 -13.48 14.83
CA GLY A 118 3.06 -14.23 14.10
C GLY A 118 2.47 -15.40 14.90
N ASP A 119 1.53 -16.10 14.28
CA ASP A 119 1.00 -17.35 14.79
C ASP A 119 1.81 -18.52 14.21
N GLU A 120 1.75 -19.69 14.88
CA GLU A 120 2.41 -20.89 14.39
C GLU A 120 1.87 -21.26 12.99
N GLY A 121 2.78 -21.35 12.02
CA GLY A 121 2.45 -21.63 10.64
C GLY A 121 2.24 -20.38 9.77
N ASP A 122 2.33 -19.17 10.32
CA ASP A 122 2.40 -17.97 9.49
C ASP A 122 3.67 -17.99 8.65
N THR A 123 3.50 -17.83 7.35
CA THR A 123 4.61 -17.75 6.40
C THR A 123 4.66 -16.34 5.81
N ASP A 124 5.84 -15.92 5.35
CA ASP A 124 6.01 -14.67 4.63
C ASP A 124 5.32 -14.74 3.27
N ASN A 125 4.00 -14.69 3.30
CA ASN A 125 3.19 -14.54 2.10
C ASN A 125 3.04 -13.06 1.79
N SER A 126 3.85 -12.55 0.88
CA SER A 126 3.70 -11.19 0.41
C SER A 126 2.32 -10.97 -0.22
N CYS A 127 1.86 -9.72 -0.25
CA CYS A 127 0.60 -9.37 -0.92
C CYS A 127 0.59 -9.85 -2.39
N ASP A 128 1.74 -9.79 -3.06
CA ASP A 128 1.86 -10.28 -4.44
C ASP A 128 1.68 -11.79 -4.54
N GLN A 129 2.23 -12.57 -3.63
CA GLN A 129 2.02 -14.02 -3.60
C GLN A 129 0.56 -14.35 -3.32
N SER A 130 -0.05 -13.71 -2.34
CA SER A 130 -1.46 -13.91 -1.97
C SER A 130 -2.39 -13.62 -3.13
N ARG A 131 -2.11 -12.59 -3.92
CA ARG A 131 -2.87 -12.22 -5.11
C ARG A 131 -2.69 -13.24 -6.26
N ILE A 132 -1.46 -13.70 -6.49
CA ILE A 132 -1.15 -14.66 -7.57
C ILE A 132 -1.73 -16.04 -7.26
N LEU A 133 -1.62 -16.47 -5.98
CA LEU A 133 -2.08 -17.77 -5.49
C LEU A 133 -3.53 -17.72 -5.01
N ALA A 134 -4.28 -16.66 -5.35
CA ALA A 134 -5.67 -16.51 -4.93
C ALA A 134 -6.50 -17.70 -5.34
N PRO A 135 -7.28 -18.29 -4.41
CA PRO A 135 -8.18 -19.41 -4.71
C PRO A 135 -9.23 -19.02 -5.73
N GLU A 136 -9.54 -19.94 -6.66
CA GLU A 136 -10.55 -19.70 -7.70
C GLU A 136 -11.98 -19.69 -7.16
N ASP A 137 -12.20 -20.31 -5.99
CA ASP A 137 -13.49 -20.36 -5.31
C ASP A 137 -13.86 -19.06 -4.57
N GLY A 138 -12.99 -18.03 -4.64
CA GLY A 138 -13.20 -16.76 -3.97
C GLY A 138 -12.98 -16.77 -2.46
N SER A 139 -12.40 -17.84 -1.92
CA SER A 139 -12.01 -17.87 -0.51
C SER A 139 -10.86 -16.87 -0.24
N PRO A 140 -10.76 -16.37 1.01
CA PRO A 140 -9.72 -15.39 1.35
C PRO A 140 -8.30 -15.94 1.17
N SER A 141 -7.43 -15.15 0.58
CA SER A 141 -5.99 -15.40 0.51
C SER A 141 -5.27 -14.53 1.55
N MET A 142 -4.46 -15.16 2.38
CA MET A 142 -3.79 -14.50 3.50
C MET A 142 -2.45 -13.91 3.08
N SER A 143 -2.17 -12.72 3.59
CA SER A 143 -0.89 -12.04 3.44
C SER A 143 -0.36 -11.58 4.79
N VAL A 144 0.92 -11.80 5.02
CA VAL A 144 1.62 -11.44 6.25
C VAL A 144 2.74 -10.45 5.92
N GLN A 145 2.83 -9.37 6.68
CA GLN A 145 3.79 -8.30 6.46
C GLN A 145 4.42 -7.87 7.78
N ALA A 146 5.69 -7.52 7.73
CA ALA A 146 6.42 -6.94 8.85
C ALA A 146 6.85 -5.51 8.55
N PHE A 147 6.84 -4.66 9.58
CA PHE A 147 7.24 -3.26 9.48
C PHE A 147 8.10 -2.87 10.69
N LEU A 148 8.89 -1.81 10.52
CA LEU A 148 9.52 -1.11 11.60
C LEU A 148 9.00 0.33 11.62
N VAL A 149 8.33 0.72 12.70
CA VAL A 149 7.66 2.02 12.82
C VAL A 149 8.09 2.73 14.11
N PRO A 150 8.02 4.07 14.17
CA PRO A 150 8.16 4.79 15.43
C PRO A 150 7.01 4.46 16.39
N VAL A 151 7.29 4.50 17.70
CA VAL A 151 6.28 4.20 18.74
C VAL A 151 5.19 5.28 18.79
N ASP A 152 5.55 6.53 18.50
CA ASP A 152 4.65 7.69 18.55
C ASP A 152 3.51 7.66 17.53
N VAL A 153 3.57 6.77 16.51
CA VAL A 153 2.55 6.69 15.47
C VAL A 153 1.57 5.53 15.64
N LEU A 154 1.80 4.65 16.61
CA LEU A 154 1.06 3.38 16.74
C LEU A 154 -0.47 3.56 16.81
N ASP A 155 -0.94 4.64 17.44
CA ASP A 155 -2.37 4.91 17.62
C ASP A 155 -3.05 5.44 16.34
N ASN A 156 -2.26 5.93 15.38
CA ASN A 156 -2.77 6.62 14.17
C ASN A 156 -2.39 5.91 12.87
N LEU A 157 -1.93 4.66 12.97
CA LEU A 157 -1.53 3.89 11.80
C LEU A 157 -2.72 3.43 10.96
N ARG A 158 -2.53 3.52 9.66
CA ARG A 158 -3.46 3.01 8.65
C ARG A 158 -2.70 2.22 7.60
N LEU A 159 -3.25 1.08 7.21
CA LEU A 159 -2.81 0.35 6.03
C LEU A 159 -3.30 1.10 4.78
N ARG A 160 -2.39 1.47 3.90
CA ARG A 160 -2.73 1.92 2.56
C ARG A 160 -2.35 0.84 1.56
N ILE A 161 -3.30 0.45 0.72
CA ILE A 161 -3.11 -0.61 -0.28
C ILE A 161 -3.76 -0.24 -1.61
N SER A 162 -3.11 -0.60 -2.69
CA SER A 162 -3.63 -0.54 -4.05
C SER A 162 -2.98 -1.62 -4.92
N GLY A 163 -3.61 -1.92 -6.04
CA GLY A 163 -2.96 -2.64 -7.14
C GLY A 163 -2.27 -1.66 -8.09
N MET A 164 -1.34 -2.12 -8.90
CA MET A 164 -0.74 -1.28 -9.94
C MET A 164 -1.80 -0.78 -10.94
N THR A 165 -2.77 -1.62 -11.29
CA THR A 165 -3.85 -1.29 -12.24
C THR A 165 -5.01 -0.53 -11.59
N THR A 166 -5.14 -0.54 -10.26
CA THR A 166 -6.20 0.22 -9.58
C THR A 166 -5.84 1.70 -9.42
N ARG A 167 -4.57 2.07 -9.63
CA ARG A 167 -4.14 3.47 -9.52
C ARG A 167 -4.91 4.37 -10.48
N PRO A 168 -5.31 5.54 -10.05
CA PRO A 168 -4.87 6.27 -8.85
C PRO A 168 -5.61 5.92 -7.56
N ASP A 169 -6.56 4.97 -7.61
CA ASP A 169 -7.37 4.61 -6.45
C ASP A 169 -6.60 3.71 -5.48
N ALA A 170 -6.76 3.98 -4.20
CA ALA A 170 -6.20 3.21 -3.10
C ALA A 170 -7.17 3.13 -1.93
N LEU A 171 -7.03 2.08 -1.13
CA LEU A 171 -7.79 1.86 0.09
C LEU A 171 -6.94 2.21 1.32
N SER A 172 -7.54 2.85 2.32
CA SER A 172 -6.92 3.14 3.61
C SER A 172 -7.76 2.58 4.74
N LEU A 173 -7.22 1.57 5.45
CA LEU A 173 -7.86 0.85 6.55
C LEU A 173 -7.17 1.20 7.87
N PRO A 174 -7.90 1.40 8.98
CA PRO A 174 -7.30 1.63 10.28
C PRO A 174 -6.60 0.35 10.78
N ILE A 175 -5.46 0.52 11.44
CA ILE A 175 -4.77 -0.56 12.15
C ILE A 175 -4.87 -0.29 13.63
N ARG A 176 -5.18 -1.34 14.40
CA ARG A 176 -5.22 -1.30 15.87
C ARG A 176 -4.26 -2.36 16.40
N PRO A 177 -2.97 -2.04 16.52
CA PRO A 177 -1.98 -3.02 16.95
C PRO A 177 -2.15 -3.37 18.42
N VAL A 178 -2.02 -4.67 18.73
CA VAL A 178 -2.02 -5.18 20.10
C VAL A 178 -0.58 -5.32 20.55
N LEU A 179 -0.25 -4.69 21.67
CA LEU A 179 1.08 -4.79 22.30
C LEU A 179 1.34 -6.24 22.78
N ARG A 180 2.45 -6.79 22.38
CA ARG A 180 2.96 -8.06 22.90
C ARG A 180 4.10 -7.80 23.87
N PRO A 181 4.14 -8.49 25.02
CA PRO A 181 5.30 -8.43 25.89
C PRO A 181 6.52 -9.04 25.18
N PRO A 182 7.74 -8.57 25.48
CA PRO A 182 8.94 -9.21 24.95
C PRO A 182 8.96 -10.69 25.35
N PRO A 183 9.46 -11.57 24.48
CA PRO A 183 9.68 -12.95 24.85
C PRO A 183 10.62 -13.02 26.05
N GLY A 184 10.23 -13.77 27.07
CA GLY A 184 11.00 -13.97 28.32
C GLY A 184 12.24 -14.82 28.09
#